data_891683d695922c8e331d4cc74e503d73
#
_entry.id   891683d695922c8e331d4cc74e503d73
#
_cell.length_a   1.000
_cell.length_b   1.000
_cell.length_c   1.000
_cell.angle_alpha   90.00
_cell.angle_beta   90.00
_cell.angle_gamma   90.00
#
_symmetry.space_group_name_H-M   'P 1'
#
loop_
_entity.id
_entity.type
_entity.pdbx_description
1 polymer ?
#
loop_
_entity_poly.entity_id
_entity_poly.type
_entity_poly.pdbx_seq_one_letter_code
_entity_poly.pdbx_strand_id
1 'polypeptide(L)'
;MRLTRIVLLAALCGAYSIPVAGQEKDWQITVYPVLVWVPLDIRIDVNVPPVDGGDAGGSGDILDSRFDGAFFGGVAATNGVWRLEGYGLWAAFGGDRPERPHLTVDLDLVYGSAKVGRRVATDVYVTGGVRRLALNYDVTLGDLPTFSRKPGVWDPIVGIGWHRVRPKVEWHASFDGGGFGAGADVDLGASLSVDWKPIPHFGLTAGYNLLYLKVTDSVVNRDLTLKLTAHGPTVGFGLYF
;
A
#
# COMPACT_ATOMS: atom_id res chain seq x y z
N MET A 1 0.61 -7.34 -28.89
CA MET A 1 1.00 -5.95 -29.29
C MET A 1 0.72 -4.91 -28.20
N ARG A 2 1.01 -5.16 -26.90
CA ARG A 2 0.73 -4.19 -25.80
C ARG A 2 1.97 -3.76 -25.00
N LEU A 3 3.13 -4.40 -25.21
CA LEU A 3 4.36 -4.05 -24.48
C LEU A 3 5.06 -2.75 -24.95
N THR A 4 4.80 -2.31 -26.17
CA THR A 4 5.56 -1.19 -26.78
C THR A 4 5.14 0.20 -26.25
N ARG A 5 4.00 0.32 -25.57
CA ARG A 5 3.50 1.62 -25.06
C ARG A 5 4.02 1.97 -23.68
N ILE A 6 4.48 1.00 -22.89
CA ILE A 6 4.95 1.22 -21.51
C ILE A 6 6.38 1.78 -21.51
N VAL A 7 7.20 1.41 -22.49
CA VAL A 7 8.60 1.85 -22.59
C VAL A 7 8.71 3.36 -22.95
N LEU A 8 7.70 3.94 -23.59
CA LEU A 8 7.76 5.34 -24.02
C LEU A 8 7.53 6.35 -22.86
N LEU A 9 6.79 5.97 -21.82
CA LEU A 9 6.54 6.88 -20.68
C LEU A 9 7.77 7.00 -19.76
N ALA A 10 8.56 5.94 -19.63
CA ALA A 10 9.78 5.95 -18.83
C ALA A 10 10.91 6.80 -19.47
N ALA A 11 10.93 6.92 -20.79
CA ALA A 11 11.93 7.69 -21.53
C ALA A 11 11.70 9.22 -21.47
N LEU A 12 10.47 9.68 -21.25
CA LEU A 12 10.16 11.11 -21.18
C LEU A 12 10.58 11.78 -19.86
N CYS A 13 10.71 11.03 -18.78
CA CYS A 13 11.19 11.55 -17.49
C CYS A 13 12.71 11.79 -17.45
N GLY A 14 13.46 11.28 -18.41
CA GLY A 14 14.93 11.38 -18.46
C GLY A 14 15.50 12.64 -19.11
N ALA A 15 14.70 13.41 -19.84
CA ALA A 15 15.24 14.40 -20.81
C ALA A 15 15.29 15.86 -20.33
N TYR A 16 14.68 16.21 -19.21
CA TYR A 16 14.78 17.57 -18.67
C TYR A 16 15.61 17.60 -17.40
N SER A 17 16.93 17.71 -17.58
CA SER A 17 17.86 18.10 -16.52
C SER A 17 17.66 19.59 -16.20
N ILE A 18 16.67 19.92 -15.39
CA ILE A 18 16.67 21.23 -14.73
C ILE A 18 17.82 21.13 -13.71
N PRO A 19 18.87 21.97 -13.81
CA PRO A 19 19.93 21.99 -12.82
C PRO A 19 19.34 22.51 -11.51
N VAL A 20 18.85 21.63 -10.67
CA VAL A 20 18.61 21.98 -9.28
C VAL A 20 20.00 22.05 -8.64
N ALA A 21 20.52 23.27 -8.52
CA ALA A 21 21.73 23.54 -7.77
C ALA A 21 21.52 23.11 -6.31
N GLY A 22 21.82 21.88 -6.02
CA GLY A 22 21.81 21.28 -4.70
C GLY A 22 23.10 20.52 -4.55
N GLN A 23 23.95 20.99 -3.67
CA GLN A 23 25.11 20.25 -3.20
C GLN A 23 24.62 18.86 -2.76
N GLU A 24 25.15 17.79 -3.37
CA GLU A 24 24.88 16.43 -2.90
C GLU A 24 25.29 16.37 -1.45
N LYS A 25 24.32 16.13 -0.58
CA LYS A 25 24.56 15.88 0.83
C LYS A 25 24.81 14.40 1.02
N ASP A 26 25.49 14.04 2.10
CA ASP A 26 25.58 12.66 2.53
C ASP A 26 24.18 12.06 2.69
N TRP A 27 24.07 10.76 2.40
CA TRP A 27 22.81 10.05 2.56
C TRP A 27 22.38 10.04 4.03
N GLN A 28 21.18 10.49 4.28
CA GLN A 28 20.49 10.35 5.56
C GLN A 28 19.55 9.15 5.46
N ILE A 29 19.71 8.20 6.35
CA ILE A 29 18.92 6.97 6.38
C ILE A 29 17.99 7.02 7.59
N THR A 30 16.72 6.73 7.38
CA THR A 30 15.71 6.58 8.43
C THR A 30 15.13 5.18 8.36
N VAL A 31 15.15 4.48 9.48
CA VAL A 31 14.53 3.17 9.63
C VAL A 31 13.33 3.31 10.56
N TYR A 32 12.18 2.84 10.11
CA TYR A 32 10.96 2.75 10.91
C TYR A 32 10.74 1.27 11.25
N PRO A 33 11.33 0.77 12.34
CA PRO A 33 11.28 -0.66 12.66
C PRO A 33 9.89 -1.12 13.04
N VAL A 34 9.09 -0.23 13.62
CA VAL A 34 7.69 -0.51 13.97
C VAL A 34 6.86 0.73 13.70
N LEU A 35 5.88 0.57 12.84
CA LEU A 35 4.77 1.49 12.65
C LEU A 35 3.49 0.72 12.97
N VAL A 36 2.60 1.32 13.71
CA VAL A 36 1.27 0.77 14.00
C VAL A 36 0.28 1.56 13.14
N TRP A 37 -0.33 0.91 12.19
CA TRP A 37 -1.43 1.47 11.42
C TRP A 37 -2.73 0.92 11.98
N VAL A 38 -3.63 1.80 12.36
CA VAL A 38 -4.97 1.44 12.86
C VAL A 38 -5.96 1.84 11.76
N PRO A 39 -6.35 0.93 10.88
CA PRO A 39 -7.36 1.24 9.89
C PRO A 39 -8.69 1.52 10.60
N LEU A 40 -9.23 2.72 10.37
CA LEU A 40 -10.53 3.14 10.92
C LEU A 40 -11.69 2.56 10.11
N ASP A 41 -11.43 2.28 8.83
CA ASP A 41 -12.39 1.68 7.92
C ASP A 41 -11.63 0.82 6.92
N ILE A 42 -12.03 -0.46 6.82
CA ILE A 42 -11.59 -1.38 5.78
C ILE A 42 -12.84 -1.84 5.07
N ARG A 43 -13.00 -1.44 3.81
CA ARG A 43 -14.10 -1.90 2.97
C ARG A 43 -13.55 -2.80 1.89
N ILE A 44 -14.10 -4.00 1.84
CA ILE A 44 -13.83 -4.96 0.78
C ILE A 44 -15.16 -5.23 0.08
N ASP A 45 -15.34 -4.60 -1.07
CA ASP A 45 -16.50 -4.85 -1.92
C ASP A 45 -16.15 -5.90 -2.96
N VAL A 46 -16.84 -7.02 -2.94
CA VAL A 46 -16.72 -8.08 -3.94
C VAL A 46 -18.00 -8.11 -4.76
N ASN A 47 -17.92 -7.72 -6.02
CA ASN A 47 -19.05 -7.83 -6.93
C ASN A 47 -18.96 -9.16 -7.70
N VAL A 48 -19.81 -10.10 -7.34
CA VAL A 48 -19.99 -11.37 -8.08
C VAL A 48 -21.26 -11.22 -8.91
N PRO A 49 -21.20 -11.31 -10.25
CA PRO A 49 -22.41 -11.29 -11.07
C PRO A 49 -23.37 -12.42 -10.65
N PRO A 50 -24.70 -12.16 -10.59
CA PRO A 50 -25.66 -13.15 -10.14
C PRO A 50 -25.60 -14.41 -11.02
N VAL A 51 -25.64 -15.56 -10.37
CA VAL A 51 -25.91 -16.85 -11.04
C VAL A 51 -27.38 -16.82 -11.39
N ASP A 52 -27.75 -17.12 -12.64
CA ASP A 52 -29.14 -17.14 -13.11
C ASP A 52 -30.04 -17.79 -12.03
N GLY A 53 -30.95 -16.98 -11.46
CA GLY A 53 -32.03 -17.43 -10.57
C GLY A 53 -31.87 -17.22 -9.09
N GLY A 54 -30.87 -16.51 -8.58
CA GLY A 54 -30.71 -16.22 -7.15
C GLY A 54 -30.28 -14.76 -6.89
N ASP A 55 -31.01 -14.06 -6.03
CA ASP A 55 -30.57 -12.81 -5.39
C ASP A 55 -29.35 -13.10 -4.49
N ALA A 56 -28.17 -13.20 -5.08
CA ALA A 56 -26.92 -13.27 -4.34
C ALA A 56 -26.21 -11.92 -4.36
N GLY A 57 -26.92 -10.87 -4.02
CA GLY A 57 -26.37 -9.56 -3.66
C GLY A 57 -25.92 -9.58 -2.20
N GLY A 58 -24.91 -10.37 -1.90
CA GLY A 58 -24.32 -10.40 -0.56
C GLY A 58 -23.20 -9.36 -0.46
N SER A 59 -23.52 -8.09 -0.20
CA SER A 59 -22.63 -7.24 0.56
C SER A 59 -22.71 -7.69 2.03
N GLY A 60 -22.00 -8.76 2.38
CA GLY A 60 -21.95 -9.23 3.74
C GLY A 60 -20.82 -8.51 4.47
N ASP A 61 -21.13 -7.89 5.60
CA ASP A 61 -20.18 -7.74 6.72
C ASP A 61 -19.71 -9.16 7.10
N ILE A 62 -18.70 -9.66 6.36
CA ILE A 62 -18.23 -11.05 6.49
C ILE A 62 -17.32 -11.22 7.70
N LEU A 63 -16.94 -10.12 8.35
CA LEU A 63 -15.93 -10.21 9.38
C LEU A 63 -16.36 -9.53 10.68
N ASP A 64 -17.02 -10.30 11.56
CA ASP A 64 -16.66 -10.23 12.98
C ASP A 64 -15.20 -10.74 13.06
N SER A 65 -14.28 -9.94 12.52
CA SER A 65 -12.92 -10.39 12.27
C SER A 65 -12.10 -10.29 13.53
N ARG A 66 -11.61 -11.43 13.98
CA ARG A 66 -10.52 -11.46 14.96
C ARG A 66 -9.25 -10.95 14.27
N PHE A 67 -8.72 -9.86 14.79
CA PHE A 67 -7.40 -9.36 14.41
C PHE A 67 -6.33 -10.18 15.12
N ASP A 68 -5.54 -10.95 14.39
CA ASP A 68 -4.52 -11.84 14.95
C ASP A 68 -3.14 -11.18 15.04
N GLY A 69 -2.91 -10.10 14.31
CA GLY A 69 -1.69 -9.31 14.40
C GLY A 69 -1.38 -8.53 13.14
N ALA A 70 -0.57 -7.48 13.29
CA ALA A 70 0.01 -6.76 12.16
C ALA A 70 1.42 -6.30 12.48
N PHE A 71 2.25 -6.26 11.44
CA PHE A 71 3.55 -5.61 11.46
C PHE A 71 3.62 -4.65 10.29
N PHE A 72 3.97 -3.41 10.58
CA PHE A 72 4.23 -2.40 9.58
C PHE A 72 5.56 -1.73 9.88
N GLY A 73 6.41 -1.58 8.88
CA GLY A 73 7.70 -0.94 9.01
C GLY A 73 8.22 -0.42 7.68
N GLY A 74 9.35 0.29 7.72
CA GLY A 74 9.89 0.85 6.51
C GLY A 74 11.29 1.40 6.66
N VAL A 75 11.84 1.81 5.52
CA VAL A 75 13.12 2.49 5.40
C VAL A 75 12.98 3.64 4.41
N ALA A 76 13.61 4.76 4.72
CA ALA A 76 13.76 5.87 3.80
C ALA A 76 15.23 6.32 3.77
N ALA A 77 15.70 6.75 2.62
CA ALA A 77 17.03 7.33 2.47
C ALA A 77 16.97 8.56 1.55
N THR A 78 17.70 9.62 1.87
CA THR A 78 17.73 10.83 1.04
C THR A 78 19.09 11.50 1.08
N ASN A 79 19.54 12.02 -0.07
CA ASN A 79 20.70 12.92 -0.15
C ASN A 79 20.28 14.35 -0.52
N GLY A 80 18.98 14.68 -0.39
CA GLY A 80 18.43 15.97 -0.74
C GLY A 80 18.12 16.16 -2.23
N VAL A 81 18.65 15.33 -3.12
CA VAL A 81 18.32 15.27 -4.57
C VAL A 81 17.49 14.05 -4.88
N TRP A 82 17.93 12.90 -4.38
CA TRP A 82 17.25 11.64 -4.50
C TRP A 82 16.62 11.21 -3.17
N ARG A 83 15.52 10.48 -3.25
CA ARG A 83 14.85 9.87 -2.12
C ARG A 83 14.46 8.44 -2.47
N LEU A 84 14.81 7.51 -1.61
CA LEU A 84 14.44 6.10 -1.69
C LEU A 84 13.50 5.80 -0.54
N GLU A 85 12.44 5.05 -0.79
CA GLU A 85 11.47 4.65 0.24
C GLU A 85 11.06 3.20 0.03
N GLY A 86 11.01 2.45 1.11
CA GLY A 86 10.48 1.09 1.15
C GLY A 86 9.62 0.90 2.39
N TYR A 87 8.40 0.41 2.21
CA TYR A 87 7.48 0.09 3.30
C TYR A 87 6.90 -1.29 3.11
N GLY A 88 6.68 -1.99 4.21
CA GLY A 88 6.02 -3.29 4.23
C GLY A 88 5.04 -3.41 5.37
N LEU A 89 3.88 -3.97 5.08
CA LEU A 89 2.84 -4.32 6.03
C LEU A 89 2.49 -5.80 5.85
N TRP A 90 2.39 -6.49 6.96
CA TRP A 90 1.74 -7.78 7.06
C TRP A 90 0.64 -7.69 8.13
N ALA A 91 -0.55 -8.19 7.84
CA ALA A 91 -1.66 -8.24 8.77
C ALA A 91 -2.41 -9.56 8.61
N ALA A 92 -2.71 -10.20 9.72
CA ALA A 92 -3.46 -11.44 9.78
C ALA A 92 -4.82 -11.22 10.47
N PHE A 93 -5.85 -11.80 9.86
CA PHE A 93 -7.22 -11.74 10.33
C PHE A 93 -7.80 -13.16 10.30
N GLY A 94 -8.52 -13.54 11.35
CA GLY A 94 -9.26 -14.78 11.41
C GLY A 94 -10.74 -14.53 11.68
N GLY A 95 -11.61 -15.34 11.15
CA GLY A 95 -13.06 -15.28 11.42
C GLY A 95 -13.68 -16.65 11.48
N ASP A 96 -14.46 -16.90 12.53
CA ASP A 96 -15.21 -18.13 12.72
C ASP A 96 -16.70 -17.84 12.77
N ARG A 97 -17.50 -18.59 11.99
CA ARG A 97 -18.94 -18.67 12.14
C ARG A 97 -19.32 -20.01 12.79
N PRO A 98 -19.75 -20.01 14.05
CA PRO A 98 -20.13 -21.25 14.75
C PRO A 98 -21.47 -21.82 14.27
N GLU A 99 -22.28 -21.06 13.54
CA GLU A 99 -23.56 -21.52 12.98
C GLU A 99 -23.32 -22.53 11.87
N ARG A 100 -24.15 -23.56 11.80
CA ARG A 100 -24.02 -24.60 10.78
C ARG A 100 -24.49 -24.12 9.40
N PRO A 101 -23.68 -24.34 8.33
CA PRO A 101 -22.38 -25.03 8.33
C PRO A 101 -21.27 -24.15 8.93
N HIS A 102 -20.41 -24.74 9.78
CA HIS A 102 -19.25 -24.07 10.39
C HIS A 102 -18.34 -23.52 9.29
N LEU A 103 -18.06 -22.22 9.32
CA LEU A 103 -17.22 -21.53 8.36
C LEU A 103 -16.05 -20.89 9.10
N THR A 104 -14.82 -21.29 8.74
CA THR A 104 -13.59 -20.65 9.18
C THR A 104 -12.94 -19.96 8.01
N VAL A 105 -12.55 -18.70 8.17
CA VAL A 105 -11.84 -17.91 7.20
C VAL A 105 -10.60 -17.32 7.84
N ASP A 106 -9.43 -17.65 7.31
CA ASP A 106 -8.16 -17.02 7.67
C ASP A 106 -7.70 -16.16 6.49
N LEU A 107 -7.33 -14.92 6.77
CA LEU A 107 -6.92 -13.93 5.78
C LEU A 107 -5.61 -13.29 6.18
N ASP A 108 -4.58 -13.43 5.34
CA ASP A 108 -3.34 -12.68 5.43
C ASP A 108 -3.26 -11.60 4.36
N LEU A 109 -3.06 -10.38 4.78
CA LEU A 109 -2.77 -9.25 3.92
C LEU A 109 -1.26 -8.98 3.94
N VAL A 110 -0.63 -9.01 2.77
CA VAL A 110 0.76 -8.60 2.58
C VAL A 110 0.79 -7.40 1.64
N TYR A 111 1.27 -6.29 2.13
CA TYR A 111 1.48 -5.06 1.35
C TYR A 111 2.96 -4.69 1.36
N GLY A 112 3.47 -4.27 0.23
CA GLY A 112 4.82 -3.73 0.10
C GLY A 112 4.88 -2.65 -0.95
N SER A 113 5.71 -1.62 -0.73
CA SER A 113 5.99 -0.60 -1.73
C SER A 113 7.46 -0.22 -1.72
N ALA A 114 8.02 0.01 -2.89
CA ALA A 114 9.37 0.54 -3.07
C ALA A 114 9.32 1.68 -4.09
N LYS A 115 9.83 2.85 -3.72
CA LYS A 115 9.79 4.07 -4.53
C LYS A 115 11.17 4.72 -4.61
N VAL A 116 11.48 5.30 -5.76
CA VAL A 116 12.57 6.22 -5.96
C VAL A 116 11.99 7.58 -6.36
N GLY A 117 12.46 8.65 -5.74
CA GLY A 117 12.03 10.01 -6.00
C GLY A 117 13.20 10.90 -6.39
N ARG A 118 12.96 11.85 -7.29
CA ARG A 118 13.88 12.91 -7.63
C ARG A 118 13.27 14.26 -7.29
N ARG A 119 14.06 15.12 -6.63
CA ARG A 119 13.62 16.47 -6.28
C ARG A 119 13.46 17.31 -7.54
N VAL A 120 12.28 17.92 -7.71
CA VAL A 120 11.93 18.78 -8.85
C VAL A 120 11.70 20.24 -8.44
N ALA A 121 11.38 20.47 -7.16
CA ALA A 121 11.26 21.81 -6.58
C ALA A 121 11.66 21.75 -5.10
N THR A 122 11.63 22.89 -4.40
CA THR A 122 11.90 22.95 -2.96
C THR A 122 10.95 22.01 -2.23
N ASP A 123 11.53 21.02 -1.53
CA ASP A 123 10.81 20.02 -0.73
C ASP A 123 9.86 19.09 -1.54
N VAL A 124 9.84 19.18 -2.91
CA VAL A 124 8.94 18.41 -3.77
C VAL A 124 9.71 17.39 -4.60
N TYR A 125 9.21 16.15 -4.62
CA TYR A 125 9.78 15.01 -5.34
C TYR A 125 8.74 14.46 -6.31
N VAL A 126 9.15 14.11 -7.51
CA VAL A 126 8.41 13.18 -8.38
C VAL A 126 8.95 11.81 -8.10
N THR A 127 8.05 10.84 -7.89
CA THR A 127 8.38 9.48 -7.48
C THR A 127 7.90 8.47 -8.51
N GLY A 128 8.63 7.39 -8.62
CA GLY A 128 8.22 6.20 -9.36
C GLY A 128 8.62 4.95 -8.60
N GLY A 129 7.89 3.88 -8.77
CA GLY A 129 8.19 2.67 -8.04
C GLY A 129 7.24 1.52 -8.34
N VAL A 130 7.18 0.60 -7.41
CA VAL A 130 6.30 -0.58 -7.48
C VAL A 130 5.57 -0.77 -6.15
N ARG A 131 4.36 -1.27 -6.25
CA ARG A 131 3.54 -1.71 -5.12
C ARG A 131 3.15 -3.16 -5.31
N ARG A 132 3.21 -3.92 -4.23
CA ARG A 132 2.69 -5.28 -4.17
C ARG A 132 1.59 -5.35 -3.13
N LEU A 133 0.47 -5.92 -3.52
CA LEU A 133 -0.58 -6.37 -2.62
C LEU A 133 -0.78 -7.86 -2.84
N ALA A 134 -0.78 -8.65 -1.78
CA ALA A 134 -1.15 -10.06 -1.83
C ALA A 134 -2.15 -10.33 -0.70
N LEU A 135 -3.19 -11.06 -1.06
CA LEU A 135 -4.22 -11.56 -0.15
C LEU A 135 -4.11 -13.08 -0.14
N ASN A 136 -3.70 -13.65 0.97
CA ASN A 136 -3.73 -15.10 1.14
C ASN A 136 -4.99 -15.40 1.96
N TYR A 137 -5.85 -16.25 1.46
CA TYR A 137 -7.02 -16.65 2.21
C TYR A 137 -7.23 -18.15 2.18
N ASP A 138 -7.57 -18.67 3.33
CA ASP A 138 -7.93 -20.05 3.58
C ASP A 138 -9.38 -20.10 4.05
N VAL A 139 -10.21 -20.87 3.35
CA VAL A 139 -11.65 -21.02 3.68
C VAL A 139 -11.93 -22.48 3.94
N THR A 140 -12.43 -22.78 5.14
CA THR A 140 -12.86 -24.12 5.54
C THR A 140 -14.36 -24.10 5.83
N LEU A 141 -15.11 -24.99 5.18
CA LEU A 141 -16.55 -25.12 5.35
C LEU A 141 -16.89 -26.51 5.91
N GLY A 142 -17.22 -26.58 7.20
CA GLY A 142 -17.53 -27.84 7.90
C GLY A 142 -16.38 -28.83 7.79
N ASP A 143 -16.68 -30.04 7.34
CA ASP A 143 -15.70 -31.13 7.15
C ASP A 143 -15.09 -31.16 5.73
N LEU A 144 -15.35 -30.15 4.90
CA LEU A 144 -14.79 -30.08 3.55
C LEU A 144 -13.30 -29.68 3.58
N PRO A 145 -12.53 -30.09 2.55
CA PRO A 145 -11.14 -29.65 2.42
C PRO A 145 -11.03 -28.13 2.38
N THR A 146 -10.03 -27.59 3.07
CA THR A 146 -9.72 -26.16 3.06
C THR A 146 -9.40 -25.69 1.65
N PHE A 147 -10.05 -24.64 1.23
CA PHE A 147 -9.79 -23.97 -0.05
C PHE A 147 -8.83 -22.80 0.17
N SER A 148 -7.63 -22.90 -0.44
CA SER A 148 -6.57 -21.91 -0.30
C SER A 148 -6.35 -21.14 -1.61
N ARG A 149 -6.23 -19.84 -1.57
CA ARG A 149 -5.82 -18.99 -2.69
C ARG A 149 -4.84 -17.91 -2.24
N LYS A 150 -3.93 -17.55 -3.13
CA LYS A 150 -2.88 -16.55 -2.88
C LYS A 150 -2.80 -15.54 -4.03
N PRO A 151 -3.89 -14.80 -4.31
CA PRO A 151 -3.82 -13.77 -5.34
C PRO A 151 -2.85 -12.67 -4.92
N GLY A 152 -2.06 -12.21 -5.88
CA GLY A 152 -1.11 -11.12 -5.66
C GLY A 152 -1.04 -10.21 -6.88
N VAL A 153 -1.02 -8.92 -6.62
CA VAL A 153 -0.97 -7.86 -7.63
C VAL A 153 0.33 -7.10 -7.49
N TRP A 154 0.99 -6.85 -8.62
CA TRP A 154 2.14 -5.97 -8.73
C TRP A 154 1.78 -4.78 -9.61
N ASP A 155 1.85 -3.58 -9.05
CA ASP A 155 1.53 -2.35 -9.75
C ASP A 155 2.74 -1.43 -9.87
N PRO A 156 3.06 -0.95 -11.06
CA PRO A 156 3.91 0.22 -11.21
C PRO A 156 3.15 1.44 -10.68
N ILE A 157 3.81 2.26 -9.88
CA ILE A 157 3.24 3.47 -9.29
C ILE A 157 4.07 4.69 -9.67
N VAL A 158 3.39 5.81 -9.87
CA VAL A 158 4.01 7.12 -10.04
C VAL A 158 3.33 8.10 -9.11
N GLY A 159 4.07 9.11 -8.65
CA GLY A 159 3.50 10.01 -7.66
C GLY A 159 4.28 11.28 -7.46
N ILE A 160 3.80 12.01 -6.47
CA ILE A 160 4.43 13.24 -5.97
C ILE A 160 4.61 13.10 -4.46
N GLY A 161 5.77 13.51 -3.96
CA GLY A 161 6.10 13.57 -2.55
C GLY A 161 6.49 14.97 -2.14
N TRP A 162 6.14 15.34 -0.94
CA TRP A 162 6.61 16.56 -0.29
C TRP A 162 7.29 16.16 1.01
N HIS A 163 8.54 16.64 1.21
CA HIS A 163 9.33 16.33 2.39
C HIS A 163 10.05 17.57 2.89
N ARG A 164 9.65 18.05 4.07
CA ARG A 164 10.19 19.26 4.68
C ARG A 164 10.88 18.95 5.99
N VAL A 165 12.17 19.24 6.04
CA VAL A 165 13.02 19.01 7.21
C VAL A 165 13.16 20.30 8.02
N ARG A 166 12.94 20.19 9.33
CA ARG A 166 13.25 21.18 10.36
C ARG A 166 14.11 20.53 11.43
N PRO A 167 14.79 21.29 12.27
CA PRO A 167 15.75 20.70 13.24
C PRO A 167 15.18 19.61 14.15
N LYS A 168 13.91 19.72 14.53
CA LYS A 168 13.22 18.77 15.42
C LYS A 168 11.98 18.13 14.83
N VAL A 169 11.58 18.50 13.63
CA VAL A 169 10.34 18.04 13.02
C VAL A 169 10.56 17.84 11.54
N GLU A 170 10.14 16.68 11.02
CA GLU A 170 10.05 16.42 9.59
C GLU A 170 8.60 16.19 9.21
N TRP A 171 8.21 16.69 8.06
CA TRP A 171 6.90 16.53 7.48
C TRP A 171 7.01 15.75 6.19
N HIS A 172 6.16 14.77 6.02
CA HIS A 172 6.06 13.97 4.81
C HIS A 172 4.62 13.98 4.32
N ALA A 173 4.44 14.22 3.04
CA ALA A 173 3.19 13.98 2.36
C ALA A 173 3.48 13.28 1.04
N SER A 174 2.68 12.31 0.66
CA SER A 174 2.78 11.67 -0.64
C SER A 174 1.41 11.35 -1.21
N PHE A 175 1.34 11.39 -2.52
CA PHE A 175 0.23 10.88 -3.30
C PHE A 175 0.81 10.11 -4.48
N ASP A 176 0.34 8.90 -4.69
CA ASP A 176 0.76 8.06 -5.81
C ASP A 176 -0.44 7.33 -6.43
N GLY A 177 -0.31 7.06 -7.71
CA GLY A 177 -1.28 6.32 -8.49
C GLY A 177 -0.62 5.25 -9.33
N GLY A 178 -1.32 4.15 -9.53
CA GLY A 178 -0.88 2.98 -10.26
C GLY A 178 -2.03 2.21 -10.87
N GLY A 179 -1.77 0.96 -11.20
CA GLY A 179 -2.68 0.07 -11.89
C GLY A 179 -2.33 -0.04 -13.36
N PHE A 180 -2.60 0.97 -14.15
CA PHE A 180 -2.29 1.06 -15.60
C PHE A 180 -2.51 -0.23 -16.39
N GLY A 181 -3.34 -1.16 -15.88
CA GLY A 181 -3.61 -2.48 -16.46
C GLY A 181 -2.45 -3.49 -16.33
N ALA A 182 -1.48 -3.25 -15.44
CA ALA A 182 -0.38 -4.18 -15.15
C ALA A 182 -0.78 -5.22 -14.10
N GLY A 183 -1.52 -4.81 -13.10
CA GLY A 183 -2.01 -5.65 -12.02
C GLY A 183 -3.43 -5.21 -11.60
N ALA A 184 -3.55 -4.11 -10.87
CA ALA A 184 -4.84 -3.50 -10.58
C ALA A 184 -5.36 -2.66 -11.75
N ASP A 185 -6.68 -2.43 -11.79
CA ASP A 185 -7.29 -1.45 -12.68
C ASP A 185 -6.96 -0.04 -12.19
N VAL A 186 -7.06 0.15 -10.87
CA VAL A 186 -6.77 1.41 -10.17
C VAL A 186 -6.09 1.09 -8.86
N ASP A 187 -4.99 1.78 -8.60
CA ASP A 187 -4.23 1.73 -7.35
C ASP A 187 -3.89 3.17 -6.95
N LEU A 188 -4.40 3.63 -5.81
CA LEU A 188 -4.15 4.97 -5.29
C LEU A 188 -3.64 4.89 -3.87
N GLY A 189 -2.62 5.67 -3.57
CA GLY A 189 -2.08 5.82 -2.23
C GLY A 189 -1.94 7.28 -1.85
N ALA A 190 -2.26 7.61 -0.60
CA ALA A 190 -1.97 8.92 -0.03
C ALA A 190 -1.48 8.76 1.40
N SER A 191 -0.51 9.58 1.78
CA SER A 191 0.00 9.59 3.15
C SER A 191 0.36 11.01 3.59
N LEU A 192 0.16 11.28 4.87
CA LEU A 192 0.64 12.46 5.56
C LEU A 192 1.23 12.02 6.88
N SER A 193 2.46 12.43 7.20
CA SER A 193 3.07 12.13 8.50
C SER A 193 3.95 13.26 9.00
N VAL A 194 4.17 13.25 10.30
CA VAL A 194 5.10 14.12 10.99
C VAL A 194 5.99 13.26 11.89
N ASP A 195 7.28 13.51 11.81
CA ASP A 195 8.29 12.93 12.67
C ASP A 195 8.79 14.00 13.63
N TRP A 196 8.61 13.79 14.92
CA TRP A 196 9.18 14.63 15.96
C TRP A 196 10.45 13.98 16.49
N LYS A 197 11.58 14.68 16.34
CA LYS A 197 12.92 14.23 16.72
C LYS A 197 13.40 14.94 18.00
N PRO A 198 13.09 14.39 19.20
CA PRO A 198 13.58 14.96 20.46
C PRO A 198 15.09 14.89 20.58
N ILE A 199 15.71 13.84 20.00
CA ILE A 199 17.16 13.63 19.94
C ILE A 199 17.59 13.27 18.51
N PRO A 200 18.87 13.45 18.12
CA PRO A 200 19.31 13.31 16.73
C PRO A 200 19.03 11.97 16.06
N HIS A 201 19.13 10.87 16.78
CA HIS A 201 19.03 9.51 16.25
C HIS A 201 17.68 8.84 16.49
N PHE A 202 16.73 9.52 17.12
CA PHE A 202 15.42 8.94 17.46
C PHE A 202 14.30 9.96 17.25
N GLY A 203 13.20 9.50 16.70
CA GLY A 203 11.98 10.30 16.53
C GLY A 203 10.72 9.48 16.72
N LEU A 204 9.66 10.18 17.05
CA LEU A 204 8.30 9.66 17.11
C LEU A 204 7.57 10.08 15.85
N THR A 205 6.88 9.13 15.22
CA THR A 205 6.12 9.33 13.98
C THR A 205 4.64 9.26 14.28
N ALA A 206 3.90 10.21 13.74
CA ALA A 206 2.44 10.17 13.69
C ALA A 206 1.97 10.56 12.28
N GLY A 207 0.96 9.88 11.76
CA GLY A 207 0.51 10.12 10.41
C GLY A 207 -0.88 9.58 10.12
N TYR A 208 -1.26 9.69 8.86
CA TYR A 208 -2.50 9.16 8.32
C TYR A 208 -2.25 8.60 6.92
N ASN A 209 -2.71 7.39 6.68
CA ASN A 209 -2.55 6.70 5.40
C ASN A 209 -3.92 6.36 4.81
N LEU A 210 -3.98 6.40 3.48
CA LEU A 210 -5.10 5.96 2.66
C LEU A 210 -4.57 5.07 1.55
N LEU A 211 -5.23 3.95 1.33
CA LEU A 211 -5.01 3.03 0.22
C LEU A 211 -6.36 2.72 -0.43
N TYR A 212 -6.44 2.87 -1.74
CA TYR A 212 -7.56 2.42 -2.55
C TYR A 212 -7.05 1.54 -3.67
N LEU A 213 -7.62 0.34 -3.80
CA LEU A 213 -7.29 -0.62 -4.84
C LEU A 213 -8.56 -1.15 -5.49
N LYS A 214 -8.55 -1.21 -6.81
CA LYS A 214 -9.58 -1.89 -7.58
C LYS A 214 -8.93 -2.90 -8.52
N VAL A 215 -9.36 -4.16 -8.42
CA VAL A 215 -8.92 -5.25 -9.29
C VAL A 215 -10.14 -5.88 -9.93
N THR A 216 -10.15 -6.00 -11.24
CA THR A 216 -11.15 -6.77 -11.98
C THR A 216 -10.47 -7.96 -12.63
N ASP A 217 -10.92 -9.16 -12.30
CA ASP A 217 -10.42 -10.40 -12.90
C ASP A 217 -11.58 -11.15 -13.54
N SER A 218 -11.32 -11.83 -14.67
CA SER A 218 -12.31 -12.60 -15.39
C SER A 218 -12.19 -14.08 -14.99
N VAL A 219 -13.16 -14.56 -14.22
CA VAL A 219 -13.22 -15.96 -13.82
C VAL A 219 -14.41 -16.63 -14.51
N VAL A 220 -14.13 -17.61 -15.38
CA VAL A 220 -15.16 -18.42 -16.10
C VAL A 220 -16.20 -17.53 -16.81
N ASN A 221 -15.74 -16.62 -17.70
CA ASN A 221 -16.59 -15.67 -18.45
C ASN A 221 -17.42 -14.69 -17.60
N ARG A 222 -17.00 -14.41 -16.39
CA ARG A 222 -17.61 -13.43 -15.47
C ARG A 222 -16.54 -12.49 -14.92
N ASP A 223 -16.85 -11.21 -14.85
CA ASP A 223 -15.97 -10.21 -14.27
C ASP A 223 -16.21 -10.15 -12.76
N LEU A 224 -15.20 -10.57 -12.00
CA LEU A 224 -15.14 -10.41 -10.56
C LEU A 224 -14.40 -9.10 -10.24
N THR A 225 -15.07 -8.16 -9.61
CA THR A 225 -14.45 -6.90 -9.18
C THR A 225 -14.24 -6.90 -7.67
N LEU A 226 -12.99 -6.74 -7.26
CA LEU A 226 -12.59 -6.51 -5.87
C LEU A 226 -12.23 -5.03 -5.71
N LYS A 227 -12.83 -4.35 -4.74
CA LYS A 227 -12.44 -3.01 -4.30
C LYS A 227 -12.00 -3.08 -2.85
N LEU A 228 -10.80 -2.59 -2.58
CA LEU A 228 -10.26 -2.43 -1.23
C LEU A 228 -10.08 -0.96 -0.95
N THR A 229 -10.68 -0.46 0.11
CA THR A 229 -10.41 0.85 0.68
C THR A 229 -9.96 0.66 2.11
N ALA A 230 -8.81 1.20 2.46
CA ALA A 230 -8.30 1.18 3.81
C ALA A 230 -7.70 2.54 4.16
N HIS A 231 -8.10 3.12 5.27
CA HIS A 231 -7.52 4.38 5.73
C HIS A 231 -7.51 4.47 7.25
N GLY A 232 -6.53 5.20 7.80
CA GLY A 232 -6.45 5.35 9.25
C GLY A 232 -5.15 5.99 9.73
N PRO A 233 -5.09 6.32 11.03
CA PRO A 233 -3.89 6.86 11.66
C PRO A 233 -2.77 5.83 11.73
N THR A 234 -1.55 6.36 11.72
CA THR A 234 -0.31 5.60 11.92
C THR A 234 0.49 6.27 13.01
N VAL A 235 1.04 5.48 13.91
CA VAL A 235 1.98 5.94 14.94
C VAL A 235 3.17 4.98 15.01
N GLY A 236 4.32 5.49 15.41
CA GLY A 236 5.52 4.66 15.54
C GLY A 236 6.74 5.45 15.93
N PHE A 237 7.91 4.89 15.63
CA PHE A 237 9.17 5.57 15.85
C PHE A 237 10.15 5.33 14.72
N GLY A 238 11.07 6.27 14.53
CA GLY A 238 12.14 6.24 13.55
C GLY A 238 13.52 6.33 14.17
N LEU A 239 14.46 5.61 13.57
CA LEU A 239 15.89 5.68 13.86
C LEU A 239 16.59 6.39 12.71
N TYR A 240 17.38 7.40 13.02
CA TYR A 240 18.02 8.31 12.05
C TYR A 240 19.55 8.15 12.07
N PHE A 241 20.14 8.00 10.88
CA PHE A 241 21.58 7.77 10.66
C PHE A 241 22.16 8.73 9.64
#